data_2b98f83da5ad07746e88e40121b48b04
#
_entry.id   2b98f83da5ad07746e88e40121b48b04
#
_cell.length_a   1.000
_cell.length_b   1.000
_cell.length_c   1.000
_cell.angle_alpha   90.00
_cell.angle_beta   90.00
_cell.angle_gamma   90.00
#
_symmetry.space_group_name_H-M   'P 1'
#
loop_
_entity.id
_entity.type
_entity.pdbx_description
1 polymer ?
#
loop_
_entity_poly.entity_id
_entity_poly.type
_entity_poly.pdbx_seq_one_letter_code
_entity_poly.pdbx_strand_id
1 'polypeptide(L)'
;MIISAEGDVFIHHCFEAMLISLQEDYRQNTLRQLSRDDIKAGINYVKHYGKYKECTVRVLITALEAPQLYTACFSSNHGIKELAYQLEALGENRTRITYSYDYHPLDIFQKANQFIVGKLFKKSLERQSQAQLAALIQYAKQLQQPSSL
;
A
#
# COMPACT_ATOMS: atom_id res chain seq x y z
N MET A 1 10.78 -6.54 5.46
CA MET A 1 11.17 -6.25 4.06
C MET A 1 11.11 -4.75 3.83
N ILE A 2 12.17 -4.22 3.27
CA ILE A 2 12.24 -2.80 2.90
C ILE A 2 12.73 -2.72 1.46
N ILE A 3 11.98 -2.03 0.62
CA ILE A 3 12.36 -1.78 -0.78
C ILE A 3 12.14 -0.30 -1.10
N SER A 4 12.78 0.20 -2.13
CA SER A 4 12.58 1.57 -2.57
C SER A 4 12.62 1.68 -4.08
N ALA A 5 12.01 2.75 -4.58
CA ALA A 5 12.03 3.10 -5.99
C ALA A 5 12.04 4.62 -6.12
N GLU A 6 12.64 5.11 -7.20
CA GLU A 6 12.69 6.53 -7.50
C GLU A 6 12.09 6.78 -8.87
N GLY A 7 11.54 7.97 -9.05
CA GLY A 7 10.97 8.36 -10.33
C GLY A 7 10.95 9.87 -10.52
N ASP A 8 10.89 10.27 -11.77
CA ASP A 8 10.81 11.68 -12.15
C ASP A 8 9.35 12.13 -12.06
N VAL A 9 8.92 12.40 -10.84
CA VAL A 9 7.54 12.77 -10.52
C VAL A 9 7.53 13.59 -9.24
N PHE A 10 6.58 14.52 -9.15
CA PHE A 10 6.40 15.40 -8.01
C PHE A 10 5.82 14.62 -6.83
N ILE A 11 6.33 14.85 -5.61
CA ILE A 11 5.94 14.09 -4.41
C ILE A 11 4.43 14.14 -4.15
N HIS A 12 3.79 15.29 -4.38
CA HIS A 12 2.35 15.43 -4.17
C HIS A 12 1.52 14.57 -5.11
N HIS A 13 2.00 14.36 -6.34
CA HIS A 13 1.33 13.47 -7.29
C HIS A 13 1.46 12.00 -6.90
N CYS A 14 2.60 11.61 -6.30
CA CYS A 14 2.77 10.27 -5.75
C CYS A 14 1.80 10.01 -4.61
N PHE A 15 1.69 10.94 -3.68
CA PHE A 15 0.78 10.79 -2.54
C PHE A 15 -0.68 10.81 -3.01
N GLU A 16 -1.01 11.66 -3.96
CA GLU A 16 -2.34 11.73 -4.56
C GLU A 16 -2.74 10.40 -5.20
N ALA A 17 -1.81 9.76 -5.91
CA ALA A 17 -2.05 8.45 -6.52
C ALA A 17 -2.39 7.41 -5.44
N MET A 18 -1.74 7.46 -4.30
CA MET A 18 -2.02 6.56 -3.17
C MET A 18 -3.41 6.82 -2.60
N LEU A 19 -3.81 8.08 -2.44
CA LEU A 19 -5.14 8.42 -1.93
C LEU A 19 -6.24 8.00 -2.89
N ILE A 20 -6.04 8.17 -4.19
CA ILE A 20 -7.01 7.71 -5.20
C ILE A 20 -7.15 6.18 -5.14
N SER A 21 -6.04 5.47 -4.99
CA SER A 21 -6.06 4.00 -4.85
C SER A 21 -6.82 3.57 -3.60
N LEU A 22 -6.64 4.28 -2.50
CA LEU A 22 -7.37 4.02 -1.26
C LEU A 22 -8.87 4.25 -1.43
N GLN A 23 -9.26 5.36 -2.07
CA GLN A 23 -10.67 5.67 -2.33
C GLN A 23 -11.33 4.57 -3.17
N GLU A 24 -10.63 4.10 -4.19
CA GLU A 24 -11.16 3.07 -5.08
C GLU A 24 -11.26 1.72 -4.36
N ASP A 25 -10.25 1.33 -3.58
CA ASP A 25 -10.29 0.09 -2.81
C ASP A 25 -11.43 0.13 -1.77
N TYR A 26 -11.61 1.27 -1.11
CA TYR A 26 -12.70 1.49 -0.16
C TYR A 26 -14.05 1.33 -0.85
N ARG A 27 -14.23 1.97 -2.01
CA ARG A 27 -15.48 1.91 -2.77
C ARG A 27 -15.80 0.48 -3.22
N GLN A 28 -14.81 -0.24 -3.71
CA GLN A 28 -15.01 -1.62 -4.19
C GLN A 28 -15.41 -2.57 -3.07
N ASN A 29 -14.94 -2.32 -1.84
CA ASN A 29 -15.18 -3.23 -0.72
C ASN A 29 -16.36 -2.84 0.16
N THR A 30 -16.75 -1.56 0.19
CA THR A 30 -17.84 -1.07 1.04
C THR A 30 -19.06 -0.62 0.26
N LEU A 31 -18.93 -0.40 -1.05
CA LEU A 31 -19.94 0.20 -1.92
C LEU A 31 -20.30 1.63 -1.49
N ARG A 32 -19.41 2.29 -0.75
CA ARG A 32 -19.54 3.67 -0.30
C ARG A 32 -18.38 4.50 -0.86
N GLN A 33 -18.65 5.78 -1.08
CA GLN A 33 -17.60 6.71 -1.48
C GLN A 33 -16.91 7.30 -0.27
N LEU A 34 -15.58 7.35 -0.31
CA LEU A 34 -14.78 8.00 0.70
C LEU A 34 -14.41 9.40 0.19
N SER A 35 -14.94 10.43 0.83
CA SER A 35 -14.63 11.81 0.45
C SER A 35 -13.21 12.18 0.87
N ARG A 36 -12.62 13.16 0.19
CA ARG A 36 -11.27 13.63 0.55
C ARG A 36 -11.19 14.15 1.97
N ASP A 37 -12.24 14.80 2.46
CA ASP A 37 -12.28 15.36 3.80
C ASP A 37 -12.29 14.26 4.88
N ASP A 38 -12.73 13.06 4.52
CA ASP A 38 -12.79 11.92 5.43
C ASP A 38 -11.54 11.03 5.36
N ILE A 39 -10.59 11.34 4.48
CA ILE A 39 -9.36 10.59 4.37
C ILE A 39 -8.39 11.05 5.44
N LYS A 40 -8.26 10.23 6.49
CA LYS A 40 -7.40 10.50 7.65
C LYS A 40 -7.04 9.20 8.34
N ALA A 41 -6.07 9.25 9.24
CA ALA A 41 -5.76 8.10 10.09
C ALA A 41 -7.00 7.68 10.88
N GLY A 42 -7.18 6.37 11.01
CA GLY A 42 -8.36 5.79 11.66
C GLY A 42 -9.39 5.22 10.70
N ILE A 43 -9.30 5.52 9.41
CA ILE A 43 -10.15 4.87 8.41
C ILE A 43 -9.96 3.37 8.50
N ASN A 44 -11.07 2.64 8.57
CA ASN A 44 -11.03 1.18 8.58
C ASN A 44 -12.18 0.61 7.76
N TYR A 45 -11.93 -0.53 7.16
CA TYR A 45 -12.94 -1.24 6.38
C TYR A 45 -12.52 -2.70 6.22
N VAL A 46 -13.47 -3.54 5.81
CA VAL A 46 -13.21 -4.94 5.54
C VAL A 46 -13.00 -5.12 4.05
N LYS A 47 -11.87 -5.72 3.69
CA LYS A 47 -11.53 -6.04 2.31
C LYS A 47 -11.79 -7.51 2.05
N HIS A 48 -12.42 -7.81 0.93
CA HIS A 48 -12.75 -9.17 0.50
C HIS A 48 -11.80 -9.60 -0.60
N TYR A 49 -11.26 -10.80 -0.47
CA TYR A 49 -10.34 -11.35 -1.46
C TYR A 49 -10.54 -12.85 -1.63
N GLY A 50 -9.82 -13.45 -2.57
CA GLY A 50 -9.99 -14.84 -2.94
C GLY A 50 -10.87 -14.99 -4.17
N LYS A 51 -10.88 -16.20 -4.72
CA LYS A 51 -11.58 -16.48 -5.99
C LYS A 51 -13.08 -16.18 -5.91
N TYR A 52 -13.69 -16.44 -4.75
CA TYR A 52 -15.13 -16.21 -4.51
C TYR A 52 -15.36 -15.15 -3.44
N LYS A 53 -14.33 -14.36 -3.12
CA LYS A 53 -14.38 -13.32 -2.08
C LYS A 53 -14.74 -13.87 -0.70
N GLU A 54 -14.35 -15.11 -0.43
CA GLU A 54 -14.63 -15.80 0.83
C GLU A 54 -13.69 -15.40 1.95
N CYS A 55 -12.54 -14.82 1.61
CA CYS A 55 -11.56 -14.40 2.60
C CYS A 55 -11.75 -12.92 2.93
N THR A 56 -11.51 -12.55 4.18
CA THR A 56 -11.63 -11.16 4.62
C THR A 56 -10.38 -10.72 5.36
N VAL A 57 -10.08 -9.44 5.26
CA VAL A 57 -9.03 -8.79 6.02
C VAL A 57 -9.53 -7.41 6.43
N ARG A 58 -9.29 -7.04 7.69
CA ARG A 58 -9.62 -5.70 8.17
C ARG A 58 -8.46 -4.77 7.88
N VAL A 59 -8.74 -3.70 7.16
CA VAL A 59 -7.77 -2.67 6.84
C VAL A 59 -7.94 -1.51 7.81
N LEU A 60 -6.86 -1.05 8.40
CA LEU A 60 -6.83 0.14 9.24
C LEU A 60 -5.70 1.05 8.77
N ILE A 61 -6.04 2.27 8.40
CA ILE A 61 -5.04 3.28 8.06
C ILE A 61 -4.56 3.89 9.37
N THR A 62 -3.29 3.66 9.71
CA THR A 62 -2.72 4.04 11.00
C THR A 62 -2.08 5.42 11.00
N ALA A 63 -1.57 5.86 9.84
CA ALA A 63 -1.03 7.22 9.70
C ALA A 63 -1.19 7.71 8.27
N LEU A 64 -1.54 8.98 8.14
CA LEU A 64 -1.58 9.69 6.86
C LEU A 64 -1.03 11.10 7.11
N GLU A 65 0.19 11.34 6.65
CA GLU A 65 0.84 12.64 6.74
C GLU A 65 1.29 13.05 5.34
N ALA A 66 0.43 13.79 4.67
CA ALA A 66 0.66 14.21 3.29
C ALA A 66 1.81 15.21 3.21
N PRO A 67 2.69 15.09 2.25
CA PRO A 67 2.80 14.03 1.23
C PRO A 67 3.84 12.95 1.57
N GLN A 68 4.16 12.72 2.82
CA GLN A 68 5.37 12.01 3.25
C GLN A 68 5.12 10.61 3.79
N LEU A 69 3.98 10.36 4.44
CA LEU A 69 3.79 9.12 5.19
C LEU A 69 2.38 8.54 4.99
N TYR A 70 2.35 7.24 4.72
CA TYR A 70 1.12 6.45 4.63
C TYR A 70 1.41 5.11 5.28
N THR A 71 0.73 4.79 6.38
CA THR A 71 0.88 3.49 7.04
C THR A 71 -0.45 2.81 7.21
N ALA A 72 -0.46 1.48 7.13
CA ALA A 72 -1.67 0.68 7.24
C ALA A 72 -1.39 -0.64 7.93
N CYS A 73 -2.43 -1.16 8.58
CA CYS A 73 -2.40 -2.45 9.25
C CYS A 73 -3.51 -3.32 8.67
N PHE A 74 -3.18 -4.55 8.33
CA PHE A 74 -4.11 -5.54 7.76
C PHE A 74 -4.20 -6.72 8.72
N SER A 75 -5.38 -6.93 9.30
CA SER A 75 -5.62 -7.98 10.30
C SER A 75 -6.51 -9.07 9.73
N SER A 76 -6.08 -10.31 9.83
CA SER A 76 -6.84 -11.48 9.40
C SER A 76 -6.73 -12.60 10.43
N ASN A 77 -7.40 -13.73 10.17
CA ASN A 77 -7.30 -14.92 11.01
C ASN A 77 -5.89 -15.51 11.04
N HIS A 78 -5.06 -15.18 10.06
CA HIS A 78 -3.71 -15.73 9.91
C HIS A 78 -2.65 -14.87 10.57
N GLY A 79 -2.91 -13.59 10.78
CA GLY A 79 -1.94 -12.69 11.37
C GLY A 79 -2.19 -11.24 11.01
N ILE A 80 -1.19 -10.43 11.33
CA ILE A 80 -1.24 -8.98 11.13
C ILE A 80 -0.11 -8.59 10.18
N LYS A 81 -0.45 -7.83 9.15
CA LYS A 81 0.50 -7.23 8.21
C LYS A 81 0.55 -5.73 8.48
N GLU A 82 1.75 -5.21 8.65
CA GLU A 82 1.97 -3.78 8.79
C GLU A 82 2.77 -3.29 7.59
N LEU A 83 2.29 -2.25 6.95
CA LEU A 83 3.01 -1.66 5.83
C LEU A 83 3.12 -0.16 5.96
N ALA A 84 4.17 0.39 5.40
CA ALA A 84 4.43 1.81 5.41
C ALA A 84 5.03 2.26 4.08
N TYR A 85 4.54 3.40 3.61
CA TYR A 85 5.12 4.11 2.48
C TYR A 85 5.68 5.43 3.01
N GLN A 86 6.98 5.64 2.83
CA GLN A 86 7.63 6.91 3.12
C GLN A 86 8.07 7.53 1.81
N LEU A 87 7.68 8.78 1.59
CA LEU A 87 7.98 9.52 0.38
C LEU A 87 8.93 10.66 0.71
N GLU A 88 9.96 10.79 -0.10
CA GLU A 88 10.99 11.82 0.05
C GLU A 88 11.17 12.55 -1.28
N ALA A 89 11.06 13.87 -1.24
CA ALA A 89 11.35 14.69 -2.41
C ALA A 89 12.87 14.81 -2.56
N LEU A 90 13.40 14.31 -3.67
CA LEU A 90 14.82 14.41 -3.99
C LEU A 90 15.11 15.66 -4.83
N GLY A 91 14.06 16.35 -5.27
CA GLY A 91 14.09 17.55 -6.09
C GLY A 91 12.65 17.89 -6.44
N GLU A 92 12.45 18.95 -7.23
CA GLU A 92 11.10 19.40 -7.59
C GLU A 92 10.32 18.33 -8.36
N ASN A 93 11.01 17.56 -9.20
CA ASN A 93 10.37 16.56 -10.03
C ASN A 93 11.03 15.19 -9.87
N ARG A 94 11.44 14.85 -8.63
CA ARG A 94 12.01 13.56 -8.37
C ARG A 94 11.67 13.11 -6.95
N THR A 95 11.15 11.90 -6.82
CA THR A 95 10.67 11.35 -5.56
C THR A 95 11.23 9.96 -5.35
N ARG A 96 11.61 9.67 -4.11
CA ARG A 96 11.91 8.31 -3.65
C ARG A 96 10.77 7.84 -2.77
N ILE A 97 10.27 6.63 -3.08
CA ILE A 97 9.27 5.95 -2.25
C ILE A 97 9.94 4.76 -1.60
N THR A 98 9.91 4.70 -0.28
CA THR A 98 10.39 3.56 0.49
C THR A 98 9.19 2.83 1.05
N TYR A 99 9.09 1.54 0.74
CA TYR A 99 8.02 0.65 1.18
C TYR A 99 8.58 -0.35 2.17
N SER A 100 7.96 -0.43 3.35
CA SER A 100 8.32 -1.43 4.35
C SER A 100 7.12 -2.31 4.66
N TYR A 101 7.41 -3.57 4.98
CA TYR A 101 6.39 -4.60 5.19
C TYR A 101 6.85 -5.54 6.27
N ASP A 102 6.01 -5.72 7.29
CA ASP A 102 6.22 -6.68 8.38
C ASP A 102 4.98 -7.55 8.52
N TYR A 103 5.20 -8.84 8.77
CA TYR A 103 4.14 -9.81 8.97
C TYR A 103 4.32 -10.52 10.30
N HIS A 104 3.25 -10.50 11.11
CA HIS A 104 3.21 -11.11 12.44
C HIS A 104 2.15 -12.22 12.43
N PRO A 105 2.54 -13.50 12.23
CA PRO A 105 1.58 -14.61 12.26
C PRO A 105 1.07 -14.85 13.67
N LEU A 106 -0.22 -15.21 13.78
CA LEU A 106 -0.85 -15.50 15.09
C LEU A 106 -0.51 -16.90 15.60
N ASP A 107 -0.16 -17.84 14.72
CA ASP A 107 0.06 -19.23 15.05
C ASP A 107 1.57 -19.56 15.07
N ILE A 108 2.02 -20.16 16.18
CA ILE A 108 3.42 -20.54 16.36
C ILE A 108 3.83 -21.60 15.31
N PHE A 109 2.93 -22.53 14.96
CA PHE A 109 3.21 -23.53 13.92
C PHE A 109 3.36 -22.91 12.54
N GLN A 110 2.60 -21.86 12.24
CA GLN A 110 2.76 -21.10 11.01
C GLN A 110 4.10 -20.36 10.97
N LYS A 111 4.59 -19.90 12.13
CA LYS A 111 5.92 -19.29 12.21
C LYS A 111 7.02 -20.27 11.83
N ALA A 112 6.93 -21.51 12.29
CA ALA A 112 7.92 -22.54 11.96
C ALA A 112 7.89 -22.91 10.49
N ASN A 113 6.69 -23.05 9.90
CA ASN A 113 6.52 -23.32 8.47
C ASN A 113 6.98 -22.13 7.61
N GLN A 114 6.72 -20.92 8.06
CA GLN A 114 7.14 -19.72 7.34
C GLN A 114 8.66 -19.57 7.29
N PHE A 115 9.38 -20.12 8.26
CA PHE A 115 10.84 -20.06 8.23
C PHE A 115 11.41 -20.85 7.04
N ILE A 116 10.77 -21.96 6.69
CA ILE A 116 11.19 -22.80 5.56
C ILE A 116 10.67 -22.25 4.24
N VAL A 117 9.39 -21.88 4.19
CA VAL A 117 8.72 -21.34 3.00
C VAL A 117 9.08 -19.86 2.78
N GLY A 118 9.47 -19.17 3.86
CA GLY A 118 9.68 -17.74 3.89
C GLY A 118 10.74 -17.22 2.93
N LYS A 119 11.80 -18.00 2.67
CA LYS A 119 12.85 -17.55 1.76
C LYS A 119 12.38 -17.45 0.31
N LEU A 120 11.58 -18.44 -0.15
CA LEU A 120 11.01 -18.42 -1.50
C LEU A 120 9.90 -17.39 -1.61
N PHE A 121 9.05 -17.30 -0.58
CA PHE A 121 7.95 -16.34 -0.51
C PHE A 121 8.47 -14.90 -0.46
N LYS A 122 9.57 -14.67 0.26
CA LYS A 122 10.19 -13.35 0.39
C LYS A 122 10.61 -12.79 -0.96
N LYS A 123 11.26 -13.59 -1.79
CA LYS A 123 11.68 -13.16 -3.14
C LYS A 123 10.49 -12.80 -4.02
N SER A 124 9.43 -13.61 -3.97
CA SER A 124 8.21 -13.36 -4.71
C SER A 124 7.54 -12.07 -4.24
N LEU A 125 7.47 -11.86 -2.93
CA LEU A 125 6.87 -10.66 -2.34
C LEU A 125 7.67 -9.40 -2.70
N GLU A 126 9.00 -9.46 -2.63
CA GLU A 126 9.85 -8.33 -3.03
C GLU A 126 9.63 -7.97 -4.50
N ARG A 127 9.53 -8.96 -5.36
CA ARG A 127 9.29 -8.76 -6.80
C ARG A 127 7.94 -8.11 -7.06
N GLN A 128 6.89 -8.61 -6.40
CA GLN A 128 5.55 -8.04 -6.49
C GLN A 128 5.51 -6.61 -5.97
N SER A 129 6.17 -6.36 -4.85
CA SER A 129 6.20 -5.03 -4.23
C SER A 129 6.98 -4.04 -5.09
N GLN A 130 8.09 -4.46 -5.71
CA GLN A 130 8.81 -3.61 -6.66
C GLN A 130 7.94 -3.25 -7.86
N ALA A 131 7.19 -4.23 -8.38
CA ALA A 131 6.28 -3.98 -9.49
C ALA A 131 5.17 -3.00 -9.08
N GLN A 132 4.65 -3.11 -7.85
CA GLN A 132 3.64 -2.19 -7.34
C GLN A 132 4.18 -0.77 -7.20
N LEU A 133 5.41 -0.61 -6.69
CA LEU A 133 6.03 0.71 -6.60
C LEU A 133 6.24 1.33 -7.98
N ALA A 134 6.70 0.54 -8.94
CA ALA A 134 6.88 1.02 -10.32
C ALA A 134 5.54 1.46 -10.92
N ALA A 135 4.48 0.68 -10.69
CA ALA A 135 3.14 1.01 -11.17
C ALA A 135 2.60 2.28 -10.52
N LEU A 136 2.85 2.46 -9.22
CA LEU A 136 2.45 3.66 -8.49
C LEU A 136 3.13 4.90 -9.06
N ILE A 137 4.43 4.82 -9.33
CA ILE A 137 5.18 5.93 -9.91
C ILE A 137 4.64 6.26 -11.32
N GLN A 138 4.37 5.23 -12.13
CA GLN A 138 3.79 5.43 -13.46
C GLN A 138 2.42 6.10 -13.39
N TYR A 139 1.57 5.67 -12.47
CA TYR A 139 0.27 6.27 -12.26
C TYR A 139 0.39 7.74 -11.83
N ALA A 140 1.32 8.02 -10.91
CA ALA A 140 1.59 9.39 -10.48
C ALA A 140 2.06 10.28 -11.62
N LYS A 141 2.89 9.75 -12.52
CA LYS A 141 3.32 10.46 -13.73
C LYS A 141 2.13 10.79 -14.64
N GLN A 142 1.16 9.88 -14.76
CA GLN A 142 -0.06 10.13 -15.54
C GLN A 142 -0.89 11.25 -14.95
N LEU A 143 -0.98 11.32 -13.61
CA LEU A 143 -1.68 12.43 -12.94
C LEU A 143 -0.97 13.75 -13.16
N GLN A 144 0.34 13.75 -13.30
CA GLN A 144 1.14 14.96 -13.48
C GLN A 144 1.06 15.49 -14.91
N GLN A 145 0.82 14.62 -15.90
CA GLN A 145 0.74 15.03 -17.30
C GLN A 145 -0.57 15.79 -17.53
N PRO A 146 -0.53 16.96 -18.21
CA PRO A 146 -1.76 17.61 -18.60
C PRO A 146 -2.53 16.72 -19.57
N SER A 147 -3.87 16.67 -19.43
CA SER A 147 -4.69 15.88 -20.33
C SER A 147 -4.49 16.43 -21.75
N SER A 148 -3.96 15.57 -22.62
CA SER A 148 -3.82 15.91 -24.04
C SER A 148 -5.21 15.81 -24.68
N LEU A 149 -5.78 16.96 -24.94
CA LEU A 149 -6.97 17.04 -25.78
C LEU A 149 -6.54 17.27 -27.22
#